data_74511808e7729fb7da094cd5bc223a37
#
_entry.id   74511808e7729fb7da094cd5bc223a37
#
_cell.length_a   1.000
_cell.length_b   1.000
_cell.length_c   1.000
_cell.angle_alpha   90.00
_cell.angle_beta   90.00
_cell.angle_gamma   90.00
#
_symmetry.space_group_name_H-M   'P 1'
#
loop_
_entity.id
_entity.type
_entity.pdbx_description
1 polymer ?
#
loop_
_entity_poly.entity_id
_entity_poly.type
_entity_poly.pdbx_seq_one_letter_code
_entity_poly.pdbx_strand_id
1 'polypeptide(L)'
;MTIPKHSKLFKNIQRGEDSRGGILSIVDETVSNVSIITCSPGAIRSNHYHYEDFHFMYVLEGDIDYFFKDIDSEEVSYIRVNQGETIFTPPLEIHACYFPCKTTLIVSSKNPRDQETYEADTVRVDFISESNIDEMLAVYGKK
;
A
#
# COMPACT_ATOMS: atom_id res chain seq x y z
N MET A 1 -13.01 -13.66 3.26
CA MET A 1 -11.86 -13.48 2.35
C MET A 1 -10.70 -14.32 2.83
N THR A 2 -10.07 -15.03 1.90
CA THR A 2 -8.78 -15.64 2.18
C THR A 2 -7.71 -14.56 1.99
N ILE A 3 -6.96 -14.27 3.04
CA ILE A 3 -5.95 -13.22 2.99
C ILE A 3 -4.73 -13.70 2.21
N PRO A 4 -4.33 -13.01 1.12
CA PRO A 4 -3.10 -13.34 0.42
C PRO A 4 -1.89 -13.24 1.35
N LYS A 5 -0.88 -14.06 1.13
CA LYS A 5 0.36 -14.02 1.90
C LYS A 5 1.29 -12.88 1.45
N HIS A 6 1.15 -12.46 0.22
CA HIS A 6 2.02 -11.44 -0.37
C HIS A 6 1.22 -10.28 -0.91
N SER A 7 1.87 -9.13 -0.95
CA SER A 7 1.31 -7.93 -1.57
C SER A 7 0.96 -8.19 -3.03
N LYS A 8 -0.17 -7.65 -3.47
CA LYS A 8 -0.60 -7.79 -4.85
C LYS A 8 -1.61 -6.72 -5.22
N LEU A 9 -1.73 -6.47 -6.52
CA LEU A 9 -2.78 -5.59 -7.03
C LEU A 9 -4.13 -6.31 -6.96
N PHE A 10 -5.12 -5.62 -6.42
CA PHE A 10 -6.51 -6.10 -6.41
C PHE A 10 -7.29 -5.41 -7.51
N LYS A 11 -8.13 -6.18 -8.18
CA LYS A 11 -9.05 -5.62 -9.16
C LYS A 11 -10.18 -4.91 -8.45
N ASN A 12 -10.39 -3.66 -8.80
CA ASN A 12 -11.59 -2.93 -8.42
C ASN A 12 -12.76 -3.46 -9.24
N ILE A 13 -13.94 -3.53 -8.64
CA ILE A 13 -15.09 -4.12 -9.29
C ILE A 13 -16.08 -3.03 -9.71
N GLN A 14 -16.31 -2.91 -11.01
CA GLN A 14 -17.31 -2.01 -11.54
C GLN A 14 -18.71 -2.60 -11.25
N ARG A 15 -19.46 -1.94 -10.37
CA ARG A 15 -20.78 -2.43 -9.93
C ARG A 15 -21.90 -1.99 -10.86
N GLY A 16 -21.76 -0.82 -11.46
CA GLY A 16 -22.74 -0.31 -12.38
C GLY A 16 -22.24 0.92 -13.09
N GLU A 17 -22.69 1.08 -14.32
CA GLU A 17 -22.37 2.26 -15.13
C GLU A 17 -23.53 2.55 -16.08
N ASP A 18 -24.01 3.78 -16.05
CA ASP A 18 -25.07 4.25 -16.92
C ASP A 18 -24.89 5.74 -17.18
N SER A 19 -25.92 6.41 -17.75
CA SER A 19 -25.84 7.84 -18.07
C SER A 19 -25.65 8.75 -16.87
N ARG A 20 -25.87 8.26 -15.65
CA ARG A 20 -25.67 9.03 -14.42
C ARG A 20 -24.23 8.94 -13.89
N GLY A 21 -23.43 7.99 -14.38
CA GLY A 21 -22.06 7.71 -13.91
C GLY A 21 -21.85 6.26 -13.56
N GLY A 22 -20.88 5.97 -12.71
CA GLY A 22 -20.52 4.61 -12.34
C GLY A 22 -20.33 4.41 -10.85
N ILE A 23 -20.32 3.17 -10.43
CA ILE A 23 -20.03 2.74 -9.06
C ILE A 23 -18.87 1.74 -9.12
N LEU A 24 -17.73 2.12 -8.52
CA LEU A 24 -16.56 1.28 -8.45
C LEU A 24 -16.32 0.86 -7.01
N SER A 25 -16.38 -0.46 -6.76
CA SER A 25 -16.07 -0.99 -5.43
C SER A 25 -14.56 -1.13 -5.29
N ILE A 26 -14.03 -0.55 -4.24
CA ILE A 26 -12.60 -0.59 -3.92
C ILE A 26 -12.32 -1.72 -2.94
N VAL A 27 -13.16 -1.88 -1.92
CA VAL A 27 -13.01 -2.89 -0.87
C VAL A 27 -14.37 -3.50 -0.56
N ASP A 28 -14.43 -4.83 -0.56
CA ASP A 28 -15.64 -5.59 -0.20
C ASP A 28 -15.41 -6.44 1.05
N GLU A 29 -14.51 -6.00 1.92
CA GLU A 29 -14.19 -6.71 3.16
C GLU A 29 -14.57 -5.88 4.38
N THR A 30 -14.68 -6.53 5.52
CA THR A 30 -14.91 -5.84 6.77
C THR A 30 -13.63 -5.11 7.18
N VAL A 31 -13.73 -3.80 7.36
CA VAL A 31 -12.61 -2.95 7.77
C VAL A 31 -13.05 -2.06 8.93
N SER A 32 -12.10 -1.71 9.78
CA SER A 32 -12.36 -0.86 10.94
C SER A 32 -12.01 0.60 10.69
N ASN A 33 -11.23 0.89 9.66
CA ASN A 33 -10.82 2.27 9.38
C ASN A 33 -10.72 2.51 7.88
N VAL A 34 -11.09 3.72 7.47
CA VAL A 34 -10.85 4.24 6.13
C VAL A 34 -10.26 5.64 6.30
N SER A 35 -9.08 5.86 5.73
CA SER A 35 -8.36 7.12 5.82
C SER A 35 -8.01 7.66 4.44
N ILE A 36 -7.96 8.97 4.32
CA ILE A 36 -7.37 9.63 3.15
C ILE A 36 -5.96 10.02 3.55
N ILE A 37 -4.97 9.56 2.79
CA ILE A 37 -3.57 9.86 3.05
C ILE A 37 -3.02 10.66 1.88
N THR A 38 -2.46 11.83 2.17
CA THR A 38 -1.82 12.67 1.16
C THR A 38 -0.31 12.57 1.31
N CYS A 39 0.38 12.52 0.19
CA CYS A 39 1.83 12.33 0.16
C CYS A 39 2.47 13.35 -0.77
N SER A 40 3.48 14.04 -0.26
CA SER A 40 4.26 15.00 -1.04
C SER A 40 5.20 14.28 -2.01
N PRO A 41 5.58 14.90 -3.14
CA PRO A 41 6.57 14.32 -4.04
C PRO A 41 7.87 13.98 -3.30
N GLY A 42 8.37 12.76 -3.49
CA GLY A 42 9.59 12.28 -2.84
C GLY A 42 9.37 11.69 -1.45
N ALA A 43 8.15 11.69 -0.94
CA ALA A 43 7.86 11.12 0.37
C ALA A 43 8.08 9.61 0.39
N ILE A 44 8.51 9.11 1.54
CA ILE A 44 8.68 7.69 1.81
C ILE A 44 7.85 7.37 3.04
N ARG A 45 6.98 6.38 2.91
CA ARG A 45 6.14 5.92 4.01
C ARG A 45 6.27 4.43 4.21
N SER A 46 5.74 3.95 5.31
CA SER A 46 5.77 2.55 5.74
C SER A 46 7.14 2.18 6.28
N ASN A 47 7.96 1.37 5.64
CA ASN A 47 9.20 0.84 6.21
C ASN A 47 8.89 0.06 7.49
N HIS A 48 7.93 -0.85 7.39
CA HIS A 48 7.47 -1.62 8.54
C HIS A 48 6.71 -2.86 8.09
N TYR A 49 6.35 -3.69 9.07
CA TYR A 49 5.33 -4.72 8.88
C TYR A 49 4.37 -4.69 10.08
N HIS A 50 3.22 -5.31 9.91
CA HIS A 50 2.22 -5.46 10.95
C HIS A 50 2.08 -6.93 11.34
N TYR A 51 1.74 -7.18 12.59
CA TYR A 51 1.49 -8.55 13.05
C TYR A 51 0.13 -9.06 12.55
N GLU A 52 -0.90 -8.24 12.62
CA GLU A 52 -2.27 -8.65 12.30
C GLU A 52 -2.96 -7.78 11.28
N ASP A 53 -2.64 -6.49 11.19
CA ASP A 53 -3.31 -5.55 10.32
C ASP A 53 -3.01 -5.82 8.84
N PHE A 54 -3.99 -5.54 8.00
CA PHE A 54 -3.82 -5.52 6.55
C PHE A 54 -4.41 -4.23 6.00
N HIS A 55 -3.95 -3.84 4.81
CA HIS A 55 -4.39 -2.61 4.17
C HIS A 55 -4.78 -2.83 2.73
N PHE A 56 -5.79 -2.07 2.29
CA PHE A 56 -6.06 -1.85 0.87
C PHE A 56 -5.76 -0.37 0.61
N MET A 57 -4.80 -0.09 -0.27
CA MET A 57 -4.44 1.28 -0.63
C MET A 57 -4.86 1.56 -2.08
N TYR A 58 -5.90 2.37 -2.23
CA TYR A 58 -6.38 2.80 -3.54
C TYR A 58 -5.72 4.13 -3.91
N VAL A 59 -5.12 4.19 -5.11
CA VAL A 59 -4.49 5.42 -5.60
C VAL A 59 -5.55 6.28 -6.31
N LEU A 60 -6.03 7.30 -5.61
CA LEU A 60 -7.00 8.24 -6.16
C LEU A 60 -6.32 9.18 -7.15
N GLU A 61 -5.09 9.62 -6.85
CA GLU A 61 -4.27 10.50 -7.67
C GLU A 61 -2.80 10.18 -7.41
N GLY A 62 -1.99 10.14 -8.45
CA GLY A 62 -0.55 9.90 -8.32
C GLY A 62 -0.15 8.45 -8.57
N ASP A 63 0.98 8.07 -8.01
CA ASP A 63 1.56 6.73 -8.18
C ASP A 63 2.34 6.31 -6.94
N ILE A 64 2.50 5.00 -6.77
CA ILE A 64 3.35 4.43 -5.72
C ILE A 64 4.41 3.55 -6.37
N ASP A 65 5.66 3.75 -5.97
CA ASP A 65 6.71 2.74 -6.14
C ASP A 65 6.69 1.91 -4.85
N TYR A 66 6.19 0.69 -4.94
CA TYR A 66 5.91 -0.17 -3.80
C TYR A 66 6.91 -1.32 -3.73
N PHE A 67 7.67 -1.38 -2.63
CA PHE A 67 8.69 -2.40 -2.40
C PHE A 67 8.25 -3.29 -1.24
N PHE A 68 8.47 -4.58 -1.37
CA PHE A 68 8.12 -5.49 -0.29
C PHE A 68 9.06 -6.70 -0.28
N LYS A 69 9.16 -7.31 0.89
CA LYS A 69 9.95 -8.54 1.10
C LYS A 69 9.46 -9.29 2.34
N ASP A 70 9.75 -10.58 2.40
CA ASP A 70 9.46 -11.36 3.59
C ASP A 70 10.38 -10.93 4.74
N ILE A 71 9.91 -11.13 5.98
CA ILE A 71 10.66 -10.72 7.18
C ILE A 71 12.06 -11.36 7.21
N ASP A 72 12.16 -12.62 6.79
CA ASP A 72 13.40 -13.38 6.85
C ASP A 72 14.15 -13.43 5.52
N SER A 73 13.82 -12.59 4.56
CA SER A 73 14.40 -12.62 3.23
C SER A 73 15.04 -11.29 2.86
N GLU A 74 16.12 -11.36 2.08
CA GLU A 74 16.73 -10.21 1.45
C GLU A 74 16.24 -10.01 0.01
N GLU A 75 15.39 -10.93 -0.48
CA GLU A 75 14.83 -10.83 -1.82
C GLU A 75 13.73 -9.79 -1.87
N VAL A 76 13.97 -8.72 -2.65
CA VAL A 76 13.04 -7.59 -2.78
C VAL A 76 12.15 -7.77 -3.99
N SER A 77 10.86 -7.54 -3.78
CA SER A 77 9.86 -7.48 -4.85
C SER A 77 9.39 -6.04 -5.03
N TYR A 78 8.90 -5.73 -6.21
CA TYR A 78 8.47 -4.38 -6.57
C TYR A 78 7.19 -4.41 -7.38
N ILE A 79 6.28 -3.47 -7.08
CA ILE A 79 5.07 -3.23 -7.88
C ILE A 79 4.91 -1.72 -8.05
N ARG A 80 4.74 -1.27 -9.29
CA ARG A 80 4.28 0.10 -9.55
C ARG A 80 2.76 0.11 -9.43
N VAL A 81 2.24 0.94 -8.53
CA VAL A 81 0.79 1.10 -8.35
C VAL A 81 0.39 2.42 -8.98
N ASN A 82 -0.41 2.36 -10.02
CA ASN A 82 -0.82 3.55 -10.78
C ASN A 82 -2.17 4.08 -10.30
N GLN A 83 -2.49 5.30 -10.69
CA GLN A 83 -3.78 5.89 -10.41
C GLN A 83 -4.90 4.93 -10.82
N GLY A 84 -5.88 4.76 -9.94
CA GLY A 84 -7.01 3.87 -10.16
C GLY A 84 -6.78 2.42 -9.77
N GLU A 85 -5.59 2.08 -9.29
CA GLU A 85 -5.27 0.73 -8.84
C GLU A 85 -5.26 0.63 -7.32
N THR A 86 -5.49 -0.58 -6.81
CA THR A 86 -5.46 -0.87 -5.38
C THR A 86 -4.37 -1.89 -5.10
N ILE A 87 -3.47 -1.58 -4.16
CA ILE A 87 -2.48 -2.55 -3.67
C ILE A 87 -2.95 -3.09 -2.32
N PHE A 88 -2.91 -4.41 -2.17
CA PHE A 88 -3.18 -5.08 -0.90
C PHE A 88 -1.87 -5.34 -0.18
N THR A 89 -1.80 -4.98 1.10
CA THR A 89 -0.65 -5.19 1.97
C THR A 89 -1.05 -6.18 3.06
N PRO A 90 -0.47 -7.40 3.08
CA PRO A 90 -0.80 -8.41 4.08
C PRO A 90 -0.07 -8.17 5.41
N PRO A 91 -0.50 -8.83 6.49
CA PRO A 91 0.32 -8.87 7.70
C PRO A 91 1.61 -9.65 7.46
N LEU A 92 2.61 -9.41 8.31
CA LEU A 92 3.88 -10.14 8.34
C LEU A 92 4.72 -10.03 7.06
N GLU A 93 4.56 -8.97 6.31
CA GLU A 93 5.39 -8.67 5.14
C GLU A 93 5.91 -7.25 5.24
N ILE A 94 7.23 -7.08 5.12
CA ILE A 94 7.86 -5.75 5.14
C ILE A 94 7.50 -5.02 3.86
N HIS A 95 7.01 -3.79 3.99
CA HIS A 95 6.67 -2.98 2.83
C HIS A 95 7.11 -1.53 3.02
N ALA A 96 7.38 -0.87 1.91
CA ALA A 96 7.75 0.53 1.85
C ALA A 96 7.19 1.16 0.58
N CYS A 97 6.73 2.40 0.71
CA CYS A 97 6.12 3.14 -0.38
C CYS A 97 6.94 4.41 -0.64
N TYR A 98 7.34 4.59 -1.89
CA TYR A 98 7.92 5.82 -2.37
C TYR A 98 6.93 6.51 -3.31
N PHE A 99 6.77 7.81 -3.15
CA PHE A 99 5.81 8.60 -3.94
C PHE A 99 6.56 9.54 -4.87
N PRO A 100 6.71 9.19 -6.15
CA PRO A 100 7.48 10.04 -7.09
C PRO A 100 6.82 11.36 -7.43
N CYS A 101 5.51 11.47 -7.17
CA CYS A 101 4.74 12.68 -7.41
C CYS A 101 3.73 12.86 -6.28
N LYS A 102 3.04 14.00 -6.28
CA LYS A 102 1.94 14.24 -5.34
C LYS A 102 0.92 13.11 -5.46
N THR A 103 0.61 12.45 -4.35
CA THR A 103 -0.25 11.28 -4.35
C THR A 103 -1.30 11.38 -3.25
N THR A 104 -2.52 10.95 -3.58
CA THR A 104 -3.62 10.86 -2.63
C THR A 104 -4.13 9.42 -2.64
N LEU A 105 -4.18 8.82 -1.45
CA LEU A 105 -4.63 7.45 -1.25
C LEU A 105 -5.91 7.41 -0.44
N ILE A 106 -6.75 6.43 -0.74
CA ILE A 106 -7.82 5.99 0.15
C ILE A 106 -7.37 4.65 0.71
N VAL A 107 -7.15 4.60 2.02
CA VAL A 107 -6.58 3.41 2.68
C VAL A 107 -7.59 2.83 3.65
N SER A 108 -7.92 1.55 3.46
CA SER A 108 -8.81 0.79 4.33
C SER A 108 -7.97 -0.22 5.10
N SER A 109 -8.21 -0.34 6.40
CA SER A 109 -7.44 -1.25 7.25
C SER A 109 -8.33 -2.10 8.13
N LYS A 110 -7.85 -3.30 8.47
CA LYS A 110 -8.53 -4.23 9.36
C LYS A 110 -8.69 -3.61 10.76
N ASN A 111 -7.61 -3.00 11.27
CA ASN A 111 -7.57 -2.43 12.62
C ASN A 111 -7.93 -0.95 12.62
N PRO A 112 -8.44 -0.44 13.76
CA PRO A 112 -8.57 1.01 13.95
C PRO A 112 -7.21 1.69 13.84
N ARG A 113 -7.22 2.97 13.48
CA ARG A 113 -5.99 3.72 13.21
C ARG A 113 -5.59 4.67 14.33
N ASP A 114 -6.17 4.51 15.52
CA ASP A 114 -5.70 5.26 16.69
C ASP A 114 -4.24 4.90 16.97
N GLN A 115 -3.48 5.85 17.46
CA GLN A 115 -2.03 5.71 17.61
C GLN A 115 -1.65 4.50 18.47
N GLU A 116 -2.33 4.27 19.57
CA GLU A 116 -2.02 3.17 20.47
C GLU A 116 -2.17 1.81 19.80
N THR A 117 -3.31 1.57 19.13
CA THR A 117 -3.57 0.31 18.42
C THR A 117 -2.59 0.12 17.27
N TYR A 118 -2.36 1.18 16.50
CA TYR A 118 -1.46 1.14 15.35
C TYR A 118 -0.03 0.83 15.76
N GLU A 119 0.49 1.53 16.77
CA GLU A 119 1.88 1.33 17.22
C GLU A 119 2.09 -0.06 17.85
N ALA A 120 1.11 -0.58 18.56
CA ALA A 120 1.19 -1.91 19.16
C ALA A 120 1.33 -3.03 18.13
N ASP A 121 0.83 -2.81 16.90
CA ASP A 121 0.83 -3.80 15.82
C ASP A 121 1.90 -3.52 14.75
N THR A 122 2.77 -2.52 14.96
CA THR A 122 3.72 -2.07 13.95
C THR A 122 5.16 -2.33 14.37
N VAL A 123 5.95 -2.95 13.49
CA VAL A 123 7.40 -3.13 13.67
C VAL A 123 8.11 -2.37 12.56
N ARG A 124 8.88 -1.35 12.94
CA ARG A 124 9.62 -0.53 11.98
C ARG A 124 10.94 -1.19 11.61
N VAL A 125 11.29 -1.09 10.33
CA VAL A 125 12.53 -1.64 9.78
C VAL A 125 13.20 -0.63 8.85
N ASP A 126 14.51 -0.73 8.70
CA ASP A 126 15.26 0.06 7.72
C ASP A 126 15.18 -0.67 6.38
N PHE A 127 14.52 -0.07 5.41
CA PHE A 127 14.34 -0.69 4.11
C PHE A 127 14.59 0.30 2.97
N ILE A 128 13.72 1.28 2.79
CA ILE A 128 13.85 2.31 1.74
C ILE A 128 14.12 3.65 2.41
N SER A 129 15.11 4.40 1.90
CA SER A 129 15.49 5.70 2.45
C SER A 129 15.87 6.65 1.32
N GLU A 130 16.03 7.93 1.65
CA GLU A 130 16.53 8.92 0.70
C GLU A 130 17.90 8.52 0.15
N SER A 131 18.71 7.83 0.94
CA SER A 131 20.05 7.43 0.54
C SER A 131 20.09 6.25 -0.41
N ASN A 132 19.07 5.40 -0.45
CA ASN A 132 19.07 4.21 -1.31
C ASN A 132 17.96 4.18 -2.37
N ILE A 133 17.02 5.12 -2.35
CA ILE A 133 15.86 5.06 -3.25
C ILE A 133 16.26 5.02 -4.73
N ASP A 134 17.24 5.81 -5.14
CA ASP A 134 17.64 5.86 -6.54
C ASP A 134 18.20 4.52 -7.00
N GLU A 135 19.03 3.88 -6.17
CA GLU A 135 19.55 2.54 -6.45
C GLU A 135 18.43 1.49 -6.48
N MET A 136 17.53 1.55 -5.52
CA MET A 136 16.42 0.61 -5.45
C MET A 136 15.51 0.71 -6.67
N LEU A 137 15.24 1.92 -7.15
CA LEU A 137 14.46 2.13 -8.37
C LEU A 137 15.21 1.62 -9.60
N ALA A 138 16.53 1.83 -9.65
CA ALA A 138 17.35 1.37 -10.77
C ALA A 138 17.40 -0.16 -10.85
N VAL A 139 17.45 -0.84 -9.71
CA VAL A 139 17.54 -2.31 -9.65
C VAL A 139 16.17 -2.97 -9.81
N TYR A 140 15.14 -2.49 -9.13
CA TYR A 140 13.83 -3.16 -9.05
C TYR A 140 12.73 -2.47 -9.85
N GLY A 141 12.83 -1.18 -10.08
CA GLY A 141 11.76 -0.37 -10.67
C GLY A 141 11.55 -0.55 -12.18
N LYS A 142 12.30 -1.42 -12.83
CA LYS A 142 12.22 -1.65 -14.29
C LYS A 142 11.32 -2.81 -14.67
N LYS A 143 10.60 -3.34 -13.74
CA LYS A 143 9.79 -4.55 -13.96
C LYS A 143 8.34 -4.22 -14.32
#